data_49b823004ee4aa3586814c131dc15865
#
_entry.id   49b823004ee4aa3586814c131dc15865
#
_cell.length_a   1.000
_cell.length_b   1.000
_cell.length_c   1.000
_cell.angle_alpha   90.00
_cell.angle_beta   90.00
_cell.angle_gamma   90.00
#
_symmetry.space_group_name_H-M   'P 1'
#
loop_
_entity.id
_entity.type
_entity.pdbx_description
1 polymer ?
#
loop_
_entity_poly.entity_id
_entity_poly.type
_entity_poly.pdbx_seq_one_letter_code
_entity_poly.pdbx_strand_id
1 'polypeptide(L)'
;MIQMTPTAQSQPEVAYQWMKSYIAALPREEETFLNEGVLAKTTGTSRTPVREALLRLEAEGFVKRVPHKGAYVPPISDPDVRAILQARAVVEKWAVSAVESMSDAQIDAFQRIIDQQQEAREDPARFIELDTEFHTLMVRAGGNPVLADFYASLRQKQLRIGVKAVSQGTDRAGDVLREHQLIVDALRGRSLDAAHQAIDAHLDSTRLAVIGY
;
A
#
# COMPACT_ATOMS: atom_id res chain seq x y z
N MET A 1 -15.42 -33.52 15.25
CA MET A 1 -14.37 -33.11 14.31
C MET A 1 -15.08 -32.44 13.14
N ILE A 2 -15.20 -31.11 13.17
CA ILE A 2 -15.92 -30.35 12.13
C ILE A 2 -14.88 -30.08 11.03
N GLN A 3 -15.07 -30.71 9.87
CA GLN A 3 -14.28 -30.40 8.67
C GLN A 3 -14.70 -29.01 8.16
N MET A 4 -13.83 -28.02 8.34
CA MET A 4 -13.97 -26.73 7.66
C MET A 4 -13.56 -26.92 6.20
N THR A 5 -14.53 -27.01 5.30
CA THR A 5 -14.32 -26.86 3.86
C THR A 5 -13.79 -25.44 3.59
N PRO A 6 -12.82 -25.25 2.67
CA PRO A 6 -12.40 -23.91 2.24
C PRO A 6 -13.63 -23.17 1.71
N THR A 7 -13.99 -22.06 2.34
CA THR A 7 -15.10 -21.21 1.89
C THR A 7 -14.71 -20.61 0.55
N ALA A 8 -15.42 -20.97 -0.52
CA ALA A 8 -15.30 -20.27 -1.80
C ALA A 8 -15.52 -18.77 -1.56
N GLN A 9 -14.62 -17.93 -2.09
CA GLN A 9 -14.76 -16.47 -1.96
C GLN A 9 -16.15 -16.04 -2.45
N SER A 10 -16.79 -15.14 -1.72
CA SER A 10 -18.08 -14.59 -2.12
C SER A 10 -17.95 -13.77 -3.42
N GLN A 11 -19.00 -13.69 -4.22
CA GLN A 11 -18.99 -12.94 -5.48
C GLN A 11 -18.58 -11.46 -5.29
N PRO A 12 -19.03 -10.74 -4.24
CA PRO A 12 -18.54 -9.40 -3.94
C PRO A 12 -17.04 -9.35 -3.61
N GLU A 13 -16.50 -10.35 -2.93
CA GLU A 13 -15.06 -10.42 -2.62
C GLU A 13 -14.23 -10.65 -3.88
N VAL A 14 -14.66 -11.55 -4.78
CA VAL A 14 -14.00 -11.76 -6.08
C VAL A 14 -13.97 -10.46 -6.89
N ALA A 15 -15.10 -9.75 -6.99
CA ALA A 15 -15.18 -8.48 -7.70
C ALA A 15 -14.30 -7.40 -7.05
N TYR A 16 -14.29 -7.33 -5.71
CA TYR A 16 -13.49 -6.38 -4.95
C TYR A 16 -11.98 -6.59 -5.16
N GLN A 17 -11.49 -7.82 -4.99
CA GLN A 17 -10.06 -8.12 -5.14
C GLN A 17 -9.58 -7.86 -6.56
N TRP A 18 -10.35 -8.28 -7.56
CA TRP A 18 -10.03 -8.00 -8.96
C TRP A 18 -9.95 -6.49 -9.24
N MET A 19 -10.95 -5.72 -8.82
CA MET A 19 -10.97 -4.27 -9.04
C MET A 19 -9.83 -3.57 -8.30
N LYS A 20 -9.53 -3.99 -7.08
CA LYS A 20 -8.42 -3.43 -6.29
C LYS A 20 -7.08 -3.62 -7.01
N SER A 21 -6.80 -4.84 -7.50
CA SER A 21 -5.59 -5.14 -8.28
C SER A 21 -5.55 -4.34 -9.59
N TYR A 22 -6.68 -4.25 -10.29
CA TYR A 22 -6.80 -3.46 -11.51
C TYR A 22 -6.50 -1.97 -11.26
N ILE A 23 -7.09 -1.37 -10.23
CA ILE A 23 -6.87 0.04 -9.86
C ILE A 23 -5.40 0.28 -9.47
N ALA A 24 -4.78 -0.64 -8.75
CA ALA A 24 -3.37 -0.51 -8.36
C ALA A 24 -2.42 -0.48 -9.58
N ALA A 25 -2.78 -1.19 -10.66
CA ALA A 25 -1.99 -1.24 -11.90
C ALA A 25 -2.27 -0.06 -12.86
N LEU A 26 -3.28 0.78 -12.60
CA LEU A 26 -3.59 1.92 -13.47
C LEU A 26 -2.50 2.99 -13.41
N PRO A 27 -2.20 3.65 -14.54
CA PRO A 27 -1.35 4.84 -14.56
C PRO A 27 -1.86 5.88 -13.55
N ARG A 28 -0.97 6.44 -12.75
CA ARG A 28 -1.38 7.37 -11.68
C ARG A 28 -1.90 8.71 -12.21
N GLU A 29 -1.45 9.11 -13.39
CA GLU A 29 -1.77 10.38 -14.03
C GLU A 29 -3.12 10.38 -14.74
N GLU A 30 -3.69 9.19 -15.01
CA GLU A 30 -4.90 9.05 -15.80
C GLU A 30 -6.15 8.89 -14.93
N GLU A 31 -7.22 9.57 -15.36
CA GLU A 31 -8.56 9.34 -14.86
C GLU A 31 -9.16 8.13 -15.57
N THR A 32 -9.61 7.13 -14.83
CA THR A 32 -10.17 5.90 -15.40
C THR A 32 -11.60 5.69 -14.95
N PHE A 33 -12.54 5.60 -15.90
CA PHE A 33 -13.94 5.31 -15.61
C PHE A 33 -14.21 3.80 -15.53
N LEU A 34 -14.91 3.40 -14.49
CA LEU A 34 -15.29 2.03 -14.18
C LEU A 34 -16.78 1.84 -14.43
N ASN A 35 -17.12 1.11 -15.52
CA ASN A 35 -18.50 0.79 -15.87
C ASN A 35 -18.93 -0.52 -15.22
N GLU A 36 -20.04 -0.51 -14.45
CA GLU A 36 -20.57 -1.67 -13.74
C GLU A 36 -20.85 -2.88 -14.67
N GLY A 37 -21.34 -2.63 -15.86
CA GLY A 37 -21.66 -3.70 -16.81
C GLY A 37 -20.42 -4.36 -17.39
N VAL A 38 -19.36 -3.58 -17.64
CA VAL A 38 -18.05 -4.10 -18.09
C VAL A 38 -17.41 -4.90 -16.97
N LEU A 39 -17.38 -4.33 -15.76
CA LEU A 39 -16.80 -4.98 -14.57
C LEU A 39 -17.49 -6.33 -14.28
N ALA A 40 -18.83 -6.39 -14.33
CA ALA A 40 -19.57 -7.62 -14.13
C ALA A 40 -19.16 -8.73 -15.12
N LYS A 41 -18.98 -8.37 -16.39
CA LYS A 41 -18.50 -9.31 -17.42
C LYS A 41 -17.06 -9.77 -17.15
N THR A 42 -16.18 -8.83 -16.82
CA THR A 42 -14.75 -9.12 -16.61
C THR A 42 -14.51 -9.97 -15.37
N THR A 43 -15.25 -9.71 -14.28
CA THR A 43 -15.12 -10.47 -13.02
C THR A 43 -15.91 -11.78 -13.03
N GLY A 44 -16.72 -12.05 -14.07
CA GLY A 44 -17.59 -13.22 -14.13
C GLY A 44 -18.72 -13.18 -13.09
N THR A 45 -19.12 -11.99 -12.61
CA THR A 45 -20.15 -11.81 -11.60
C THR A 45 -21.37 -11.07 -12.16
N SER A 46 -22.40 -10.86 -11.34
CA SER A 46 -23.53 -9.98 -11.69
C SER A 46 -23.26 -8.52 -11.27
N ARG A 47 -24.18 -7.60 -11.63
CA ARG A 47 -24.02 -6.18 -11.27
C ARG A 47 -24.16 -5.91 -9.76
N THR A 48 -24.91 -6.71 -9.03
CA THR A 48 -25.10 -6.52 -7.58
C THR A 48 -23.79 -6.66 -6.80
N PRO A 49 -23.04 -7.77 -6.87
CA PRO A 49 -21.74 -7.89 -6.21
C PRO A 49 -20.72 -6.83 -6.67
N VAL A 50 -20.77 -6.39 -7.93
CA VAL A 50 -19.92 -5.28 -8.43
C VAL A 50 -20.26 -3.97 -7.71
N ARG A 51 -21.55 -3.66 -7.51
CA ARG A 51 -21.97 -2.46 -6.78
C ARG A 51 -21.54 -2.50 -5.31
N GLU A 52 -21.68 -3.65 -4.66
CA GLU A 52 -21.20 -3.84 -3.27
C GLU A 52 -19.68 -3.63 -3.17
N ALA A 53 -18.93 -4.21 -4.11
CA ALA A 53 -17.48 -4.02 -4.16
C ALA A 53 -17.09 -2.55 -4.46
N LEU A 54 -17.81 -1.86 -5.37
CA LEU A 54 -17.57 -0.43 -5.63
C LEU A 54 -17.91 0.45 -4.43
N LEU A 55 -18.95 0.13 -3.65
CA LEU A 55 -19.26 0.84 -2.39
C LEU A 55 -18.12 0.71 -1.39
N ARG A 56 -17.57 -0.49 -1.26
CA ARG A 56 -16.42 -0.74 -0.38
C ARG A 56 -15.18 0.02 -0.85
N LEU A 57 -14.86 -0.04 -2.15
CA LEU A 57 -13.74 0.70 -2.74
C LEU A 57 -13.90 2.22 -2.63
N GLU A 58 -15.13 2.74 -2.67
CA GLU A 58 -15.43 4.15 -2.43
C GLU A 58 -15.19 4.53 -0.97
N ALA A 59 -15.69 3.72 -0.03
CA ALA A 59 -15.45 3.92 1.40
C ALA A 59 -13.96 3.87 1.77
N GLU A 60 -13.19 3.02 1.09
CA GLU A 60 -11.73 2.95 1.20
C GLU A 60 -11.02 4.03 0.37
N GLY A 61 -11.76 4.86 -0.41
CA GLY A 61 -11.28 5.98 -1.22
C GLY A 61 -10.53 5.60 -2.51
N PHE A 62 -10.58 4.34 -2.97
CA PHE A 62 -9.99 3.90 -4.25
C PHE A 62 -10.68 4.52 -5.46
N VAL A 63 -11.97 4.79 -5.36
CA VAL A 63 -12.79 5.33 -6.43
C VAL A 63 -13.71 6.43 -5.91
N LYS A 64 -14.22 7.26 -6.83
CA LYS A 64 -15.34 8.17 -6.58
C LYS A 64 -16.52 7.73 -7.42
N ARG A 65 -17.69 7.56 -6.83
CA ARG A 65 -18.90 7.20 -7.57
C ARG A 65 -19.51 8.41 -8.26
N VAL A 66 -20.01 8.17 -9.46
CA VAL A 66 -20.75 9.16 -10.22
C VAL A 66 -22.17 8.63 -10.43
N PRO A 67 -23.22 9.32 -9.91
CA PRO A 67 -24.60 8.89 -10.05
C PRO A 67 -24.92 8.52 -11.50
N HIS A 68 -25.53 7.36 -11.70
CA HIS A 68 -25.94 6.80 -13.00
C HIS A 68 -24.82 6.49 -14.02
N LYS A 69 -23.55 6.76 -13.69
CA LYS A 69 -22.40 6.53 -14.60
C LYS A 69 -21.42 5.46 -14.12
N GLY A 70 -21.52 5.00 -12.88
CA GLY A 70 -20.58 4.05 -12.27
C GLY A 70 -19.63 4.73 -11.29
N ALA A 71 -18.35 4.46 -11.44
CA ALA A 71 -17.31 5.06 -10.60
C ALA A 71 -16.11 5.52 -11.45
N TYR A 72 -15.24 6.34 -10.88
CA TYR A 72 -13.97 6.66 -11.51
C TYR A 72 -12.83 6.64 -10.52
N VAL A 73 -11.65 6.29 -11.01
CA VAL A 73 -10.39 6.34 -10.28
C VAL A 73 -9.78 7.72 -10.53
N PRO A 74 -9.63 8.57 -9.50
CA PRO A 74 -9.02 9.89 -9.69
C PRO A 74 -7.52 9.78 -9.99
N PRO A 75 -6.95 10.69 -10.78
CA PRO A 75 -5.50 10.76 -10.97
C PRO A 75 -4.81 11.17 -9.66
N ILE A 76 -3.50 10.86 -9.57
CA ILE A 76 -2.63 11.30 -8.48
C ILE A 76 -1.57 12.21 -9.10
N SER A 77 -1.66 13.51 -8.82
CA SER A 77 -0.73 14.51 -9.34
C SER A 77 0.62 14.49 -8.59
N ASP A 78 1.64 15.12 -9.16
CA ASP A 78 2.94 15.28 -8.47
C ASP A 78 2.85 16.03 -7.14
N PRO A 79 2.04 17.12 -7.00
CA PRO A 79 1.75 17.70 -5.70
C PRO A 79 1.13 16.71 -4.70
N ASP A 80 0.18 15.83 -5.16
CA ASP A 80 -0.39 14.80 -4.30
C ASP A 80 0.66 13.80 -3.82
N VAL A 81 1.55 13.34 -4.71
CA VAL A 81 2.66 12.44 -4.35
C VAL A 81 3.52 13.07 -3.27
N ARG A 82 3.95 14.33 -3.46
CA ARG A 82 4.74 15.05 -2.45
C ARG A 82 4.02 15.16 -1.11
N ALA A 83 2.75 15.53 -1.11
CA ALA A 83 1.94 15.66 0.10
C ALA A 83 1.78 14.33 0.85
N ILE A 84 1.57 13.22 0.11
CA ILE A 84 1.45 11.87 0.69
C ILE A 84 2.78 11.43 1.32
N LEU A 85 3.91 11.59 0.62
CA LEU A 85 5.21 11.22 1.15
C LEU A 85 5.62 12.09 2.36
N GLN A 86 5.27 13.37 2.35
CA GLN A 86 5.45 14.24 3.51
C GLN A 86 4.62 13.77 4.71
N ALA A 87 3.35 13.42 4.51
CA ALA A 87 2.50 12.89 5.57
C ALA A 87 3.03 11.56 6.11
N ARG A 88 3.55 10.67 5.25
CA ARG A 88 4.23 9.45 5.64
C ARG A 88 5.44 9.74 6.51
N ALA A 89 6.33 10.64 6.08
CA ALA A 89 7.53 10.99 6.84
C ALA A 89 7.20 11.44 8.27
N VAL A 90 6.16 12.25 8.44
CA VAL A 90 5.74 12.73 9.76
C VAL A 90 5.25 11.57 10.64
N VAL A 91 4.36 10.72 10.11
CA VAL A 91 3.72 9.64 10.88
C VAL A 91 4.70 8.49 11.15
N GLU A 92 5.50 8.09 10.15
CA GLU A 92 6.45 7.00 10.29
C GLU A 92 7.60 7.36 11.25
N LYS A 93 8.15 8.58 11.17
CA LYS A 93 9.16 9.06 12.12
C LYS A 93 8.61 9.18 13.54
N TRP A 94 7.37 9.65 13.69
CA TRP A 94 6.71 9.63 14.99
C TRP A 94 6.58 8.20 15.52
N ALA A 95 6.18 7.25 14.69
CA ALA A 95 5.96 5.85 15.10
C ALA A 95 7.23 5.18 15.63
N VAL A 96 8.40 5.46 15.04
CA VAL A 96 9.67 4.91 15.50
C VAL A 96 10.27 5.64 16.71
N SER A 97 9.65 6.72 17.20
CA SER A 97 10.10 7.41 18.43
C SER A 97 10.05 6.48 19.65
N ALA A 98 9.25 5.41 19.61
CA ALA A 98 9.20 4.38 20.65
C ALA A 98 10.23 3.23 20.43
N VAL A 99 11.23 3.41 19.57
CA VAL A 99 12.19 2.36 19.17
C VAL A 99 12.89 1.69 20.39
N GLU A 100 13.19 2.44 21.44
CA GLU A 100 13.82 1.91 22.64
C GLU A 100 12.95 0.89 23.40
N SER A 101 11.62 1.02 23.28
CA SER A 101 10.64 0.14 23.93
C SER A 101 10.13 -1.00 23.03
N MET A 102 10.52 -1.05 21.75
CA MET A 102 10.15 -2.12 20.86
C MET A 102 10.80 -3.43 21.31
N SER A 103 10.02 -4.54 21.35
CA SER A 103 10.57 -5.87 21.60
C SER A 103 11.29 -6.42 20.36
N ASP A 104 12.24 -7.34 20.55
CA ASP A 104 12.91 -7.99 19.43
C ASP A 104 11.92 -8.76 18.54
N ALA A 105 10.87 -9.35 19.12
CA ALA A 105 9.81 -10.02 18.37
C ALA A 105 9.04 -9.06 17.44
N GLN A 106 8.84 -7.79 17.84
CA GLN A 106 8.27 -6.77 16.98
C GLN A 106 9.22 -6.42 15.83
N ILE A 107 10.52 -6.29 16.10
CA ILE A 107 11.53 -6.00 15.08
C ILE A 107 11.67 -7.18 14.11
N ASP A 108 11.63 -8.42 14.59
CA ASP A 108 11.65 -9.62 13.74
C ASP A 108 10.41 -9.73 12.84
N ALA A 109 9.29 -9.11 13.22
CA ALA A 109 8.12 -9.04 12.36
C ALA A 109 8.38 -8.21 11.09
N PHE A 110 9.16 -7.13 11.17
CA PHE A 110 9.58 -6.36 10.00
C PHE A 110 10.49 -7.18 9.09
N GLN A 111 11.44 -7.93 9.67
CA GLN A 111 12.33 -8.77 8.88
C GLN A 111 11.55 -9.81 8.07
N ARG A 112 10.55 -10.47 8.67
CA ARG A 112 9.70 -11.43 7.95
C ARG A 112 8.98 -10.81 6.75
N ILE A 113 8.58 -9.54 6.83
CA ILE A 113 7.96 -8.84 5.69
C ILE A 113 9.00 -8.58 4.59
N ILE A 114 10.23 -8.19 4.94
CA ILE A 114 11.33 -8.03 3.97
C ILE A 114 11.62 -9.35 3.25
N ASP A 115 11.68 -10.46 3.99
CA ASP A 115 11.92 -11.78 3.42
C ASP A 115 10.81 -12.17 2.42
N GLN A 116 9.54 -11.90 2.76
CA GLN A 116 8.40 -12.07 1.84
C GLN A 116 8.46 -11.13 0.63
N GLN A 117 8.89 -9.86 0.81
CA GLN A 117 9.10 -8.93 -0.30
C GLN A 117 10.18 -9.45 -1.26
N GLN A 118 11.26 -10.03 -0.74
CA GLN A 118 12.31 -10.64 -1.56
C GLN A 118 11.75 -11.77 -2.43
N GLU A 119 10.87 -12.62 -1.89
CA GLU A 119 10.18 -13.68 -2.63
C GLU A 119 9.22 -13.13 -3.70
N ALA A 120 8.61 -11.97 -3.42
CA ALA A 120 7.65 -11.31 -4.32
C ALA A 120 8.29 -10.34 -5.32
N ARG A 121 9.62 -10.31 -5.46
CA ARG A 121 10.36 -9.31 -6.24
C ARG A 121 9.91 -9.20 -7.71
N GLU A 122 9.51 -10.31 -8.32
CA GLU A 122 9.04 -10.38 -9.71
C GLU A 122 7.52 -10.13 -9.85
N ASP A 123 6.80 -9.90 -8.74
CA ASP A 123 5.38 -9.53 -8.72
C ASP A 123 5.21 -8.11 -8.13
N PRO A 124 5.19 -7.06 -8.95
CA PRO A 124 5.11 -5.68 -8.48
C PRO A 124 3.89 -5.40 -7.59
N ALA A 125 2.74 -6.02 -7.87
CA ALA A 125 1.52 -5.81 -7.10
C ALA A 125 1.68 -6.39 -5.69
N ARG A 126 2.14 -7.64 -5.59
CA ARG A 126 2.38 -8.31 -4.29
C ARG A 126 3.51 -7.65 -3.52
N PHE A 127 4.58 -7.26 -4.21
CA PHE A 127 5.71 -6.54 -3.60
C PHE A 127 5.25 -5.26 -2.89
N ILE A 128 4.41 -4.44 -3.54
CA ILE A 128 3.91 -3.17 -2.99
C ILE A 128 2.80 -3.39 -1.93
N GLU A 129 2.07 -4.50 -1.99
CA GLU A 129 1.20 -4.88 -0.86
C GLU A 129 2.02 -5.11 0.41
N LEU A 130 3.13 -5.84 0.31
CA LEU A 130 4.06 -6.10 1.42
C LEU A 130 4.79 -4.83 1.88
N ASP A 131 5.17 -3.95 0.95
CA ASP A 131 5.69 -2.62 1.25
C ASP A 131 4.71 -1.83 2.14
N THR A 132 3.44 -1.81 1.73
CA THR A 132 2.38 -1.15 2.50
C THR A 132 2.18 -1.80 3.88
N GLU A 133 2.32 -3.13 3.96
CA GLU A 133 2.23 -3.88 5.22
C GLU A 133 3.39 -3.52 6.16
N PHE A 134 4.62 -3.43 5.65
CA PHE A 134 5.82 -3.03 6.40
C PHE A 134 5.62 -1.67 7.08
N HIS A 135 5.24 -0.66 6.32
CA HIS A 135 5.01 0.68 6.85
C HIS A 135 3.78 0.76 7.77
N THR A 136 2.72 0.01 7.49
CA THR A 136 1.55 -0.06 8.37
C THR A 136 1.90 -0.71 9.71
N LEU A 137 2.71 -1.77 9.70
CA LEU A 137 3.22 -2.39 10.92
C LEU A 137 4.01 -1.39 11.76
N MET A 138 4.87 -0.60 11.12
CA MET A 138 5.66 0.45 11.79
C MET A 138 4.75 1.45 12.51
N VAL A 139 3.75 1.99 11.81
CA VAL A 139 2.84 2.97 12.39
C VAL A 139 2.01 2.38 13.54
N ARG A 140 1.57 1.12 13.41
CA ARG A 140 0.86 0.42 14.50
C ARG A 140 1.74 0.17 15.72
N ALA A 141 3.02 -0.12 15.52
CA ALA A 141 3.96 -0.31 16.62
C ALA A 141 4.14 0.97 17.46
N GLY A 142 3.91 2.16 16.90
CA GLY A 142 3.86 3.42 17.63
C GLY A 142 2.69 3.56 18.61
N GLY A 143 1.67 2.66 18.56
CA GLY A 143 0.64 2.54 19.60
C GLY A 143 -0.48 3.58 19.56
N ASN A 144 -0.57 4.44 18.53
CA ASN A 144 -1.66 5.42 18.39
C ASN A 144 -2.67 4.99 17.32
N PRO A 145 -3.89 4.53 17.71
CA PRO A 145 -4.88 4.05 16.76
C PRO A 145 -5.38 5.14 15.80
N VAL A 146 -5.45 6.40 16.23
CA VAL A 146 -5.89 7.52 15.37
C VAL A 146 -4.92 7.75 14.23
N LEU A 147 -3.61 7.69 14.50
CA LEU A 147 -2.57 7.81 13.47
C LEU A 147 -2.54 6.56 12.57
N ALA A 148 -2.80 5.37 13.12
CA ALA A 148 -2.89 4.15 12.33
C ALA A 148 -4.08 4.20 11.34
N ASP A 149 -5.26 4.68 11.77
CA ASP A 149 -6.44 4.85 10.91
C ASP A 149 -6.20 5.93 9.84
N PHE A 150 -5.60 7.06 10.22
CA PHE A 150 -5.18 8.09 9.25
C PHE A 150 -4.22 7.51 8.22
N TYR A 151 -3.18 6.79 8.65
CA TYR A 151 -2.19 6.19 7.75
C TYR A 151 -2.83 5.16 6.80
N ALA A 152 -3.77 4.36 7.30
CA ALA A 152 -4.52 3.41 6.50
C ALA A 152 -5.33 4.09 5.38
N SER A 153 -5.82 5.33 5.59
CA SER A 153 -6.52 6.11 4.57
C SER A 153 -5.64 6.52 3.37
N LEU A 154 -4.31 6.51 3.53
CA LEU A 154 -3.37 6.79 2.46
C LEU A 154 -3.08 5.57 1.56
N ARG A 155 -3.43 4.36 2.03
CA ARG A 155 -3.03 3.07 1.44
C ARG A 155 -3.27 2.97 -0.07
N GLN A 156 -4.44 3.38 -0.53
CA GLN A 156 -4.81 3.30 -1.93
C GLN A 156 -3.88 4.11 -2.85
N LYS A 157 -3.51 5.33 -2.41
CA LYS A 157 -2.60 6.18 -3.16
C LYS A 157 -1.19 5.64 -3.10
N GLN A 158 -0.78 5.10 -1.95
CA GLN A 158 0.53 4.45 -1.77
C GLN A 158 0.70 3.26 -2.73
N LEU A 159 -0.33 2.39 -2.86
CA LEU A 159 -0.28 1.26 -3.80
C LEU A 159 -0.02 1.72 -5.23
N ARG A 160 -0.76 2.71 -5.75
CA ARG A 160 -0.59 3.21 -7.13
C ARG A 160 0.77 3.91 -7.33
N ILE A 161 1.22 4.69 -6.34
CA ILE A 161 2.55 5.33 -6.35
C ILE A 161 3.64 4.27 -6.37
N GLY A 162 3.57 3.28 -5.48
CA GLY A 162 4.57 2.25 -5.31
C GLY A 162 4.67 1.31 -6.53
N VAL A 163 3.54 0.82 -7.06
CA VAL A 163 3.55 -0.04 -8.26
C VAL A 163 4.25 0.68 -9.42
N LYS A 164 3.96 1.97 -9.63
CA LYS A 164 4.67 2.75 -10.65
C LYS A 164 6.18 2.81 -10.38
N ALA A 165 6.58 3.07 -9.12
CA ALA A 165 7.99 3.19 -8.77
C ALA A 165 8.79 1.92 -9.11
N VAL A 166 8.25 0.72 -8.81
CA VAL A 166 8.97 -0.55 -9.02
C VAL A 166 8.85 -1.09 -10.44
N SER A 167 7.90 -0.60 -11.26
CA SER A 167 7.68 -1.09 -12.63
C SER A 167 8.55 -0.37 -13.70
N GLN A 168 9.36 0.61 -13.35
CA GLN A 168 10.06 1.49 -14.32
C GLN A 168 11.45 1.03 -14.76
N GLY A 169 11.72 -0.27 -14.87
CA GLY A 169 12.92 -0.80 -15.54
C GLY A 169 14.27 -0.60 -14.83
N THR A 170 14.28 -0.01 -13.66
CA THR A 170 15.43 0.04 -12.74
C THR A 170 15.26 -1.03 -11.68
N ASP A 171 16.35 -1.45 -11.00
CA ASP A 171 16.23 -2.40 -9.87
C ASP A 171 15.64 -1.72 -8.61
N ARG A 172 14.53 -0.99 -8.77
CA ARG A 172 13.90 -0.27 -7.64
C ARG A 172 13.44 -1.22 -6.53
N ALA A 173 12.97 -2.42 -6.88
CA ALA A 173 12.60 -3.43 -5.89
C ALA A 173 13.80 -3.82 -5.00
N GLY A 174 14.99 -4.02 -5.61
CA GLY A 174 16.22 -4.26 -4.86
C GLY A 174 16.66 -3.07 -4.01
N ASP A 175 16.45 -1.83 -4.48
CA ASP A 175 16.72 -0.63 -3.69
C ASP A 175 15.79 -0.57 -2.47
N VAL A 176 14.48 -0.78 -2.64
CA VAL A 176 13.50 -0.80 -1.55
C VAL A 176 13.87 -1.82 -0.48
N LEU A 177 14.26 -3.04 -0.88
CA LEU A 177 14.68 -4.08 0.06
C LEU A 177 15.89 -3.63 0.90
N ARG A 178 16.89 -3.00 0.26
CA ARG A 178 18.06 -2.44 0.98
C ARG A 178 17.66 -1.30 1.92
N GLU A 179 16.78 -0.41 1.48
CA GLU A 179 16.29 0.71 2.27
C GLU A 179 15.48 0.24 3.49
N HIS A 180 14.61 -0.76 3.32
CA HIS A 180 13.87 -1.38 4.42
C HIS A 180 14.81 -2.08 5.40
N GLN A 181 15.85 -2.78 4.91
CA GLN A 181 16.84 -3.41 5.78
C GLN A 181 17.57 -2.37 6.64
N LEU A 182 17.94 -1.20 6.09
CA LEU A 182 18.55 -0.12 6.86
C LEU A 182 17.62 0.39 7.98
N ILE A 183 16.31 0.47 7.70
CA ILE A 183 15.33 0.83 8.74
C ILE A 183 15.32 -0.23 9.85
N VAL A 184 15.25 -1.52 9.51
CA VAL A 184 15.23 -2.62 10.48
C VAL A 184 16.53 -2.66 11.29
N ASP A 185 17.68 -2.45 10.65
CA ASP A 185 18.99 -2.42 11.32
C ASP A 185 19.08 -1.26 12.32
N ALA A 186 18.54 -0.09 11.97
CA ALA A 186 18.44 1.06 12.88
C ALA A 186 17.53 0.77 14.09
N LEU A 187 16.38 0.08 13.85
CA LEU A 187 15.49 -0.35 14.93
C LEU A 187 16.17 -1.39 15.85
N ARG A 188 16.91 -2.36 15.31
CA ARG A 188 17.71 -3.32 16.10
C ARG A 188 18.80 -2.63 16.91
N GLY A 189 19.46 -1.64 16.31
CA GLY A 189 20.46 -0.81 16.98
C GLY A 189 19.89 0.18 18.01
N ARG A 190 18.56 0.26 18.17
CA ARG A 190 17.87 1.21 19.05
C ARG A 190 18.26 2.67 18.78
N SER A 191 18.62 3.00 17.54
CA SER A 191 19.05 4.33 17.12
C SER A 191 17.92 5.10 16.45
N LEU A 192 17.32 6.04 17.18
CA LEU A 192 16.24 6.88 16.65
C LEU A 192 16.72 7.74 15.47
N ASP A 193 17.92 8.32 15.58
CA ASP A 193 18.47 9.17 14.51
C ASP A 193 18.73 8.38 13.25
N ALA A 194 19.29 7.17 13.35
CA ALA A 194 19.51 6.30 12.20
C ALA A 194 18.18 5.85 11.57
N ALA A 195 17.16 5.55 12.38
CA ALA A 195 15.83 5.19 11.88
C ALA A 195 15.17 6.36 11.13
N HIS A 196 15.25 7.58 11.66
CA HIS A 196 14.75 8.78 10.96
C HIS A 196 15.46 9.01 9.63
N GLN A 197 16.80 8.91 9.60
CA GLN A 197 17.59 9.07 8.37
C GLN A 197 17.24 8.01 7.32
N ALA A 198 17.09 6.75 7.74
CA ALA A 198 16.72 5.66 6.84
C ALA A 198 15.31 5.86 6.26
N ILE A 199 14.33 6.30 7.06
CA ILE A 199 12.98 6.61 6.60
C ILE A 199 13.00 7.78 5.60
N ASP A 200 13.69 8.88 5.90
CA ASP A 200 13.79 10.03 5.01
C ASP A 200 14.44 9.63 3.67
N ALA A 201 15.52 8.88 3.70
CA ALA A 201 16.21 8.39 2.49
C ALA A 201 15.30 7.50 1.63
N HIS A 202 14.56 6.56 2.26
CA HIS A 202 13.60 5.69 1.57
C HIS A 202 12.48 6.48 0.88
N LEU A 203 11.88 7.46 1.57
CA LEU A 203 10.80 8.27 1.03
C LEU A 203 11.27 9.22 -0.07
N ASP A 204 12.49 9.77 0.05
CA ASP A 204 13.10 10.57 -1.01
C ASP A 204 13.43 9.75 -2.25
N SER A 205 13.99 8.55 -2.09
CA SER A 205 14.22 7.62 -3.20
C SER A 205 12.90 7.27 -3.90
N THR A 206 11.83 7.04 -3.14
CA THR A 206 10.50 6.78 -3.69
C THR A 206 9.98 8.00 -4.47
N ARG A 207 10.16 9.22 -3.94
CA ARG A 207 9.79 10.46 -4.64
C ARG A 207 10.52 10.58 -5.97
N LEU A 208 11.84 10.38 -5.98
CA LEU A 208 12.67 10.47 -7.19
C LEU A 208 12.26 9.43 -8.24
N ALA A 209 11.97 8.19 -7.82
CA ALA A 209 11.51 7.14 -8.72
C ALA A 209 10.15 7.44 -9.38
N VAL A 210 9.28 8.22 -8.71
CA VAL A 210 7.90 8.46 -9.18
C VAL A 210 7.76 9.75 -9.99
N ILE A 211 8.39 10.85 -9.54
CA ILE A 211 8.20 12.18 -10.16
C ILE A 211 9.48 12.80 -10.71
N GLY A 212 10.62 12.13 -10.53
CA GLY A 212 11.91 12.69 -10.95
C GLY A 212 12.39 13.85 -10.07
N TYR A 213 13.25 14.68 -10.63
CA TYR A 213 13.78 15.86 -9.94
C TYR A 213 12.79 17.00 -9.84
#